data_e6dab75272935231ce627c0196470070
#
_entry.id   e6dab75272935231ce627c0196470070
#
_cell.length_a   1.000
_cell.length_b   1.000
_cell.length_c   1.000
_cell.angle_alpha   90.00
_cell.angle_beta   90.00
_cell.angle_gamma   90.00
#
_symmetry.space_group_name_H-M   'P 1'
#
loop_
_entity.id
_entity.type
_entity.pdbx_description
1 polymer ?
#
loop_
_entity_poly.entity_id
_entity_poly.type
_entity_poly.pdbx_seq_one_letter_code
_entity_poly.pdbx_strand_id
1 'polypeptide(L)'
;DDGSTSETKALVSRFQQDSKLNIIYSWQENKGFRAAKSRNKAIAKSNTDYIVLIDGDMILHPRFIEDHISDVKLGYFVQGSRVLLTQNKTKQVLDQQKINFSFFSIGLLNRQNALYSSFFSSLMSRDKNFLGGIKSCNMAFFKEDCINVNGFNNDFNGWGREDSEFIVRLFNNGIRRKSLHFNAIQYHLWHNENKNTLLNRNDAILQHAL
;
A
#
# COMPACT_ATOMS: atom_id res chain seq x y z
N ASP A 1 -8.27 1.15 9.94
CA ASP A 1 -7.96 0.31 11.09
C ASP A 1 -8.95 -0.86 11.14
N ASP A 2 -8.42 -2.09 11.12
CA ASP A 2 -9.21 -3.35 11.05
C ASP A 2 -9.31 -4.02 12.44
N GLY A 3 -9.66 -3.24 13.45
CA GLY A 3 -10.02 -3.76 14.75
C GLY A 3 -8.95 -3.70 15.83
N SER A 4 -8.05 -2.71 15.77
CA SER A 4 -7.11 -2.43 16.86
C SER A 4 -7.81 -2.00 18.15
N THR A 5 -7.07 -2.06 19.24
CA THR A 5 -7.53 -1.67 20.60
C THR A 5 -7.70 -0.16 20.74
N SER A 6 -8.26 0.24 21.86
CA SER A 6 -8.42 1.66 22.25
C SER A 6 -7.09 2.43 22.32
N GLU A 7 -5.97 1.74 22.52
CA GLU A 7 -4.62 2.34 22.54
C GLU A 7 -4.27 2.94 21.17
N THR A 8 -4.55 2.24 20.06
CA THR A 8 -4.35 2.76 18.71
C THR A 8 -5.23 3.99 18.46
N LYS A 9 -6.50 3.95 18.91
CA LYS A 9 -7.38 5.11 18.80
C LYS A 9 -6.83 6.32 19.58
N ALA A 10 -6.34 6.12 20.80
CA ALA A 10 -5.74 7.17 21.62
C ALA A 10 -4.48 7.76 20.96
N LEU A 11 -3.64 6.89 20.35
CA LEU A 11 -2.45 7.32 19.61
C LEU A 11 -2.85 8.19 18.41
N VAL A 12 -3.80 7.73 17.59
CA VAL A 12 -4.29 8.50 16.43
C VAL A 12 -4.89 9.83 16.85
N SER A 13 -5.69 9.85 17.95
CA SER A 13 -6.29 11.09 18.47
C SER A 13 -5.23 12.11 18.89
N ARG A 14 -4.11 11.66 19.46
CA ARG A 14 -2.98 12.52 19.78
C ARG A 14 -2.37 13.13 18.51
N PHE A 15 -2.11 12.33 17.47
CA PHE A 15 -1.62 12.84 16.20
C PHE A 15 -2.59 13.80 15.52
N GLN A 16 -3.91 13.59 15.66
CA GLN A 16 -4.93 14.53 15.16
C GLN A 16 -4.84 15.90 15.83
N GLN A 17 -4.47 15.95 17.10
CA GLN A 17 -4.33 17.20 17.87
C GLN A 17 -3.00 17.91 17.57
N ASP A 18 -1.92 17.14 17.48
CA ASP A 18 -0.56 17.67 17.37
C ASP A 18 -0.15 17.99 15.92
N SER A 19 -0.85 17.42 14.94
CA SER A 19 -0.51 17.54 13.51
C SER A 19 -1.37 18.61 12.81
N LYS A 20 -0.79 19.32 11.85
CA LYS A 20 -1.52 20.17 10.89
C LYS A 20 -2.19 19.36 9.76
N LEU A 21 -1.99 18.05 9.74
CA LEU A 21 -2.57 17.17 8.72
C LEU A 21 -4.05 16.88 9.06
N ASN A 22 -4.89 16.79 8.03
CA ASN A 22 -6.26 16.32 8.18
C ASN A 22 -6.25 14.79 8.33
N ILE A 23 -6.26 14.30 9.56
CA ILE A 23 -6.25 12.86 9.87
C ILE A 23 -7.68 12.41 10.15
N ILE A 24 -8.19 11.49 9.31
CA ILE A 24 -9.51 10.88 9.48
C ILE A 24 -9.33 9.45 9.97
N TYR A 25 -9.78 9.15 11.18
CA TYR A 25 -9.74 7.80 11.72
C TYR A 25 -10.92 6.95 11.24
N SER A 26 -10.62 5.82 10.62
CA SER A 26 -11.61 4.87 10.12
C SER A 26 -11.39 3.51 10.75
N TRP A 27 -12.14 3.19 11.77
CA TRP A 27 -12.08 1.93 12.52
C TRP A 27 -13.26 1.01 12.21
N GLN A 28 -13.05 -0.28 12.33
CA GLN A 28 -14.08 -1.30 12.38
C GLN A 28 -13.79 -2.34 13.46
N GLU A 29 -14.83 -3.02 13.93
CA GLU A 29 -14.73 -4.09 14.92
C GLU A 29 -13.81 -5.22 14.41
N ASN A 30 -12.98 -5.79 15.32
CA ASN A 30 -12.14 -6.94 15.01
C ASN A 30 -13.02 -8.19 14.78
N LYS A 31 -13.07 -8.64 13.53
CA LYS A 31 -13.70 -9.90 13.10
C LYS A 31 -12.78 -10.65 12.13
N GLY A 32 -11.51 -10.77 12.50
CA GLY A 32 -10.45 -11.30 11.65
C GLY A 32 -9.92 -10.27 10.64
N PHE A 33 -9.01 -10.69 9.79
CA PHE A 33 -8.35 -9.81 8.82
C PHE A 33 -9.30 -9.47 7.65
N ARG A 34 -9.73 -8.23 7.55
CA ARG A 34 -10.68 -7.72 6.54
C ARG A 34 -10.18 -6.42 5.90
N ALA A 35 -8.95 -6.46 5.41
CA ALA A 35 -8.28 -5.30 4.82
C ALA A 35 -9.08 -4.63 3.70
N ALA A 36 -9.73 -5.41 2.81
CA ALA A 36 -10.59 -4.91 1.75
C ALA A 36 -11.69 -3.98 2.29
N LYS A 37 -12.43 -4.44 3.29
CA LYS A 37 -13.50 -3.66 3.93
C LYS A 37 -12.98 -2.42 4.66
N SER A 38 -11.83 -2.54 5.34
CA SER A 38 -11.19 -1.43 6.03
C SER A 38 -10.75 -0.34 5.05
N ARG A 39 -10.13 -0.73 3.92
CA ARG A 39 -9.73 0.18 2.84
C ARG A 39 -10.94 0.89 2.22
N ASN A 40 -12.01 0.16 1.90
CA ASN A 40 -13.25 0.75 1.35
C ASN A 40 -13.83 1.83 2.27
N LYS A 41 -13.87 1.56 3.58
CA LYS A 41 -14.34 2.54 4.57
C LYS A 41 -13.47 3.81 4.61
N ALA A 42 -12.15 3.66 4.53
CA ALA A 42 -11.23 4.79 4.53
C ALA A 42 -11.35 5.60 3.24
N ILE A 43 -11.42 4.93 2.09
CA ILE A 43 -11.60 5.57 0.78
C ILE A 43 -12.93 6.34 0.72
N ALA A 44 -14.01 5.76 1.24
CA ALA A 44 -15.31 6.42 1.28
C ALA A 44 -15.29 7.72 2.11
N LYS A 45 -14.51 7.77 3.20
CA LYS A 45 -14.34 8.96 4.06
C LYS A 45 -13.37 10.00 3.47
N SER A 46 -12.56 9.64 2.49
CA SER A 46 -11.63 10.57 1.85
C SER A 46 -12.38 11.59 1.01
N ASN A 47 -11.94 12.86 1.04
CA ASN A 47 -12.48 13.96 0.23
C ASN A 47 -11.53 14.33 -0.93
N THR A 48 -10.58 13.45 -1.27
CA THR A 48 -9.60 13.68 -2.34
C THR A 48 -9.90 12.85 -3.57
N ASP A 49 -9.47 13.33 -4.74
CA ASP A 49 -9.68 12.65 -6.01
C ASP A 49 -8.65 11.54 -6.27
N TYR A 50 -7.48 11.63 -5.61
CA TYR A 50 -6.40 10.67 -5.78
C TYR A 50 -6.04 10.02 -4.45
N ILE A 51 -5.94 8.70 -4.46
CA ILE A 51 -5.70 7.86 -3.28
C ILE A 51 -4.32 7.22 -3.41
N VAL A 52 -3.54 7.28 -2.34
CA VAL A 52 -2.29 6.50 -2.18
C VAL A 52 -2.48 5.52 -1.03
N LEU A 53 -2.41 4.23 -1.32
CA LEU A 53 -2.49 3.17 -0.31
C LEU A 53 -1.10 2.83 0.22
N ILE A 54 -1.02 2.76 1.54
CA ILE A 54 0.15 2.26 2.28
C ILE A 54 -0.32 1.34 3.41
N ASP A 55 0.51 0.39 3.80
CA ASP A 55 0.24 -0.42 5.00
C ASP A 55 0.83 0.27 6.26
N GLY A 56 0.34 -0.08 7.43
CA GLY A 56 0.71 0.57 8.70
C GLY A 56 2.13 0.29 9.19
N ASP A 57 2.83 -0.64 8.56
CA ASP A 57 4.20 -1.08 8.86
C ASP A 57 5.24 -0.58 7.84
N MET A 58 4.91 0.51 7.13
CA MET A 58 5.76 1.13 6.13
C MET A 58 6.42 2.41 6.64
N ILE A 59 7.71 2.57 6.33
CA ILE A 59 8.43 3.85 6.46
C ILE A 59 8.61 4.42 5.05
N LEU A 60 8.16 5.65 4.85
CA LEU A 60 8.18 6.28 3.54
C LEU A 60 9.50 7.01 3.28
N HIS A 61 9.98 6.95 2.04
CA HIS A 61 11.05 7.83 1.58
C HIS A 61 10.57 9.29 1.64
N PRO A 62 11.43 10.28 1.98
CA PRO A 62 11.01 11.68 2.09
C PRO A 62 10.27 12.24 0.87
N ARG A 63 10.56 11.75 -0.32
CA ARG A 63 9.92 12.16 -1.57
C ARG A 63 8.77 11.26 -2.03
N PHE A 64 8.35 10.31 -1.20
CA PHE A 64 7.35 9.30 -1.58
C PHE A 64 6.05 9.89 -2.15
N ILE A 65 5.49 10.89 -1.48
CA ILE A 65 4.23 11.53 -1.92
C ILE A 65 4.47 12.36 -3.20
N GLU A 66 5.57 13.13 -3.24
CA GLU A 66 5.95 13.91 -4.43
C GLU A 66 6.11 13.00 -5.66
N ASP A 67 6.77 11.84 -5.48
CA ASP A 67 6.97 10.87 -6.55
C ASP A 67 5.62 10.32 -7.07
N HIS A 68 4.69 9.98 -6.17
CA HIS A 68 3.35 9.56 -6.59
C HIS A 68 2.58 10.65 -7.33
N ILE A 69 2.66 11.90 -6.86
CA ILE A 69 1.98 13.03 -7.50
C ILE A 69 2.57 13.30 -8.89
N SER A 70 3.89 13.19 -9.06
CA SER A 70 4.54 13.43 -10.36
C SER A 70 4.16 12.39 -11.42
N ASP A 71 3.73 11.22 -11.00
CA ASP A 71 3.34 10.10 -11.86
C ASP A 71 1.83 9.93 -12.05
N VAL A 72 1.01 10.88 -11.56
CA VAL A 72 -0.45 10.89 -11.75
C VAL A 72 -0.79 10.98 -13.23
N LYS A 73 -1.61 10.05 -13.71
CA LYS A 73 -2.08 10.02 -15.09
C LYS A 73 -3.48 9.39 -15.18
N LEU A 74 -4.40 10.07 -15.86
CA LEU A 74 -5.74 9.52 -16.09
C LEU A 74 -5.67 8.19 -16.86
N GLY A 75 -6.52 7.25 -16.48
CA GLY A 75 -6.55 5.89 -17.02
C GLY A 75 -5.42 4.99 -16.52
N TYR A 76 -4.71 5.40 -15.45
CA TYR A 76 -3.64 4.62 -14.85
C TYR A 76 -3.76 4.56 -13.34
N PHE A 77 -3.46 3.39 -12.79
CA PHE A 77 -3.01 3.27 -11.41
C PHE A 77 -1.49 3.11 -11.35
N VAL A 78 -0.90 3.57 -10.27
CA VAL A 78 0.54 3.54 -10.04
C VAL A 78 0.88 2.46 -9.04
N GLN A 79 1.92 1.68 -9.33
CA GLN A 79 2.45 0.65 -8.43
C GLN A 79 3.92 0.93 -8.17
N GLY A 80 4.25 1.31 -6.94
CA GLY A 80 5.62 1.48 -6.48
C GLY A 80 6.25 0.17 -5.98
N SER A 81 7.51 0.26 -5.61
CA SER A 81 8.29 -0.84 -5.02
C SER A 81 8.39 -0.72 -3.50
N ARG A 82 8.82 -1.81 -2.84
CA ARG A 82 9.16 -1.79 -1.42
C ARG A 82 10.52 -2.42 -1.17
N VAL A 83 11.22 -1.89 -0.19
CA VAL A 83 12.44 -2.45 0.40
C VAL A 83 12.04 -3.19 1.67
N LEU A 84 12.52 -4.41 1.86
CA LEU A 84 12.24 -5.17 3.07
C LEU A 84 13.39 -4.96 4.07
N LEU A 85 13.05 -4.71 5.33
CA LEU A 85 14.03 -4.64 6.42
C LEU A 85 14.22 -6.03 7.06
N THR A 86 15.44 -6.32 7.49
CA THR A 86 15.68 -7.48 8.35
C THR A 86 15.12 -7.25 9.75
N GLN A 87 14.90 -8.34 10.51
CA GLN A 87 14.43 -8.26 11.90
C GLN A 87 15.32 -7.37 12.77
N ASN A 88 16.63 -7.52 12.67
CA ASN A 88 17.60 -6.70 13.43
C ASN A 88 17.52 -5.23 13.03
N LYS A 89 17.34 -4.93 11.72
CA LYS A 89 17.20 -3.56 11.24
C LYS A 89 15.92 -2.93 11.74
N THR A 90 14.82 -3.67 11.71
CA THR A 90 13.52 -3.23 12.23
C THR A 90 13.64 -2.89 13.72
N LYS A 91 14.23 -3.78 14.54
CA LYS A 91 14.46 -3.50 15.96
C LYS A 91 15.26 -2.22 16.15
N GLN A 92 16.39 -2.07 15.44
CA GLN A 92 17.23 -0.85 15.50
C GLN A 92 16.42 0.41 15.16
N VAL A 93 15.58 0.36 14.14
CA VAL A 93 14.74 1.50 13.72
C VAL A 93 13.74 1.88 14.80
N LEU A 94 13.05 0.89 15.38
CA LEU A 94 12.06 1.12 16.44
C LEU A 94 12.72 1.69 17.72
N ASP A 95 13.88 1.16 18.11
CA ASP A 95 14.62 1.59 19.31
C ASP A 95 15.20 3.01 19.14
N GLN A 96 15.75 3.33 17.96
CA GLN A 96 16.45 4.58 17.70
C GLN A 96 15.61 5.65 17.02
N GLN A 97 14.42 5.29 16.49
CA GLN A 97 13.55 6.15 15.69
C GLN A 97 14.26 6.81 14.50
N LYS A 98 15.28 6.14 13.97
CA LYS A 98 16.03 6.58 12.79
C LYS A 98 15.43 5.96 11.53
N ILE A 99 14.77 6.78 10.73
CA ILE A 99 14.02 6.37 9.53
C ILE A 99 14.70 6.73 8.21
N ASN A 100 15.93 7.22 8.25
CA ASN A 100 16.68 7.57 7.05
C ASN A 100 17.48 6.36 6.55
N PHE A 101 17.23 5.98 5.31
CA PHE A 101 17.89 4.87 4.63
C PHE A 101 18.53 5.34 3.33
N SER A 102 19.63 4.68 2.97
CA SER A 102 20.26 4.80 1.66
C SER A 102 20.47 3.42 1.06
N PHE A 103 20.84 3.36 -0.20
CA PHE A 103 21.23 2.10 -0.86
C PHE A 103 22.30 1.32 -0.08
N PHE A 104 23.21 2.00 0.60
CA PHE A 104 24.30 1.40 1.38
C PHE A 104 23.91 0.97 2.80
N SER A 105 22.69 1.26 3.25
CA SER A 105 22.24 0.90 4.59
C SER A 105 22.31 -0.62 4.80
N ILE A 106 22.83 -1.05 5.95
CA ILE A 106 22.90 -2.47 6.34
C ILE A 106 21.50 -2.91 6.78
N GLY A 107 21.12 -4.17 6.48
CA GLY A 107 19.85 -4.78 6.88
C GLY A 107 18.70 -4.50 5.91
N LEU A 108 19.00 -4.08 4.67
CA LEU A 108 18.05 -4.02 3.57
C LEU A 108 18.10 -5.31 2.76
N LEU A 109 16.95 -5.97 2.61
CA LEU A 109 16.74 -7.03 1.63
C LEU A 109 16.24 -6.37 0.33
N ASN A 110 16.44 -7.05 -0.83
CA ASN A 110 16.09 -6.49 -2.15
C ASN A 110 16.56 -5.03 -2.33
N ARG A 111 17.78 -4.76 -1.92
CA ARG A 111 18.44 -3.44 -1.83
C ARG A 111 18.34 -2.61 -3.10
N GLN A 112 18.29 -3.25 -4.28
CA GLN A 112 18.12 -2.56 -5.57
C GLN A 112 16.89 -1.64 -5.59
N ASN A 113 15.85 -1.96 -4.80
CA ASN A 113 14.65 -1.13 -4.67
C ASN A 113 14.88 0.12 -3.81
N ALA A 114 16.00 0.22 -3.08
CA ALA A 114 16.36 1.40 -2.28
C ALA A 114 17.16 2.45 -3.08
N LEU A 115 17.49 2.16 -4.33
CA LEU A 115 18.17 3.12 -5.19
C LEU A 115 17.16 4.18 -5.67
N TYR A 116 17.37 5.42 -5.25
CA TYR A 116 16.54 6.56 -5.66
C TYR A 116 17.18 7.33 -6.81
N SER A 117 16.43 7.54 -7.89
CA SER A 117 16.86 8.36 -9.03
C SER A 117 15.65 8.76 -9.88
N SER A 118 15.27 10.03 -9.86
CA SER A 118 14.19 10.55 -10.72
C SER A 118 14.50 10.42 -12.21
N PHE A 119 15.77 10.56 -12.59
CA PHE A 119 16.21 10.37 -13.98
C PHE A 119 16.02 8.94 -14.44
N PHE A 120 16.53 7.94 -13.71
CA PHE A 120 16.34 6.55 -14.08
C PHE A 120 14.87 6.10 -13.93
N SER A 121 14.11 6.70 -13.02
CA SER A 121 12.68 6.44 -12.91
C SER A 121 11.95 6.80 -14.19
N SER A 122 12.19 7.97 -14.78
CA SER A 122 11.54 8.41 -16.02
C SER A 122 11.83 7.48 -17.21
N LEU A 123 13.01 6.85 -17.24
CA LEU A 123 13.42 5.94 -18.31
C LEU A 123 12.95 4.49 -18.11
N MET A 124 12.82 4.04 -16.86
CA MET A 124 12.63 2.63 -16.52
C MET A 124 11.26 2.30 -15.95
N SER A 125 10.47 3.30 -15.54
CA SER A 125 9.07 3.09 -15.18
C SER A 125 8.26 2.68 -16.41
N ARG A 126 7.47 1.60 -16.30
CA ARG A 126 6.85 0.95 -17.47
C ARG A 126 5.40 0.60 -17.23
N ASP A 127 4.64 0.59 -18.32
CA ASP A 127 3.32 -0.01 -18.34
C ASP A 127 3.44 -1.53 -18.19
N LYS A 128 2.74 -2.10 -17.21
CA LYS A 128 2.71 -3.54 -16.95
C LYS A 128 1.27 -3.99 -16.70
N ASN A 129 0.60 -4.49 -17.74
CA ASN A 129 -0.81 -4.90 -17.63
C ASN A 129 -0.92 -6.41 -17.35
N PHE A 130 -0.29 -6.86 -16.27
CA PHE A 130 -0.38 -8.24 -15.76
C PHE A 130 -0.31 -8.24 -14.23
N LEU A 131 -0.83 -9.29 -13.60
CA LEU A 131 -0.98 -9.36 -12.13
C LEU A 131 0.31 -9.60 -11.36
N GLY A 132 1.41 -9.94 -12.01
CA GLY A 132 2.67 -10.21 -11.32
C GLY A 132 3.17 -9.00 -10.52
N GLY A 133 3.45 -9.23 -9.23
CA GLY A 133 4.04 -8.23 -8.33
C GLY A 133 3.08 -7.15 -7.84
N ILE A 134 1.76 -7.35 -7.92
CA ILE A 134 0.76 -6.47 -7.31
C ILE A 134 0.95 -6.44 -5.79
N LYS A 135 0.87 -5.26 -5.21
CA LYS A 135 0.96 -5.00 -3.78
C LYS A 135 0.21 -3.72 -3.44
N SER A 136 -0.85 -3.83 -2.67
CA SER A 136 -1.63 -2.67 -2.22
C SER A 136 -0.86 -1.73 -1.31
N CYS A 137 0.18 -2.20 -0.65
CA CYS A 137 0.99 -1.37 0.27
C CYS A 137 1.74 -0.20 -0.39
N ASN A 138 1.84 -0.16 -1.71
CA ASN A 138 2.42 0.95 -2.48
C ASN A 138 1.68 1.09 -3.79
N MET A 139 0.44 1.54 -3.72
CA MET A 139 -0.45 1.66 -4.87
C MET A 139 -1.15 3.00 -4.83
N ALA A 140 -1.31 3.63 -6.00
CA ALA A 140 -2.07 4.87 -6.09
C ALA A 140 -2.98 4.88 -7.32
N PHE A 141 -4.17 5.47 -7.19
CA PHE A 141 -5.20 5.49 -8.22
C PHE A 141 -6.18 6.65 -8.02
N PHE A 142 -6.93 7.00 -9.05
CA PHE A 142 -8.04 7.93 -8.88
C PHE A 142 -9.19 7.27 -8.11
N LYS A 143 -9.76 8.03 -7.17
CA LYS A 143 -10.89 7.56 -6.36
C LYS A 143 -12.08 7.16 -7.24
N GLU A 144 -12.32 7.88 -8.32
CA GLU A 144 -13.37 7.58 -9.30
C GLU A 144 -13.18 6.19 -9.93
N ASP A 145 -11.96 5.82 -10.33
CA ASP A 145 -11.67 4.51 -10.89
C ASP A 145 -11.99 3.39 -9.89
N CYS A 146 -11.67 3.63 -8.61
CA CYS A 146 -12.02 2.70 -7.54
C CYS A 146 -13.55 2.58 -7.36
N ILE A 147 -14.29 3.69 -7.42
CA ILE A 147 -15.75 3.70 -7.31
C ILE A 147 -16.38 2.97 -8.50
N ASN A 148 -15.91 3.22 -9.72
CA ASN A 148 -16.42 2.62 -10.95
C ASN A 148 -16.30 1.09 -10.97
N VAL A 149 -15.32 0.54 -10.25
CA VAL A 149 -15.19 -0.91 -10.06
C VAL A 149 -15.73 -1.40 -8.72
N ASN A 150 -16.54 -0.58 -8.02
CA ASN A 150 -17.17 -0.92 -6.73
C ASN A 150 -16.17 -1.21 -5.59
N GLY A 151 -15.01 -0.55 -5.57
CA GLY A 151 -14.00 -0.69 -4.53
C GLY A 151 -13.36 -2.07 -4.43
N PHE A 152 -12.77 -2.38 -3.28
CA PHE A 152 -12.26 -3.71 -2.97
C PHE A 152 -13.42 -4.67 -2.68
N ASN A 153 -13.30 -5.92 -3.07
CA ASN A 153 -14.34 -6.92 -2.79
C ASN A 153 -14.33 -7.31 -1.29
N ASN A 154 -15.44 -7.04 -0.61
CA ASN A 154 -15.60 -7.27 0.83
C ASN A 154 -15.69 -8.75 1.24
N ASP A 155 -15.83 -9.68 0.29
CA ASP A 155 -15.88 -11.12 0.55
C ASP A 155 -14.52 -11.71 0.90
N PHE A 156 -13.44 -10.96 0.63
CA PHE A 156 -12.12 -11.37 1.06
C PHE A 156 -11.98 -11.28 2.58
N ASN A 157 -11.72 -12.44 3.17
CA ASN A 157 -11.35 -12.58 4.58
C ASN A 157 -9.99 -13.29 4.65
N GLY A 158 -9.17 -12.92 5.63
CA GLY A 158 -7.78 -13.37 5.69
C GLY A 158 -6.90 -12.68 4.65
N TRP A 159 -5.64 -13.05 4.66
CA TRP A 159 -4.64 -12.40 3.82
C TRP A 159 -4.63 -12.99 2.40
N GLY A 160 -4.50 -12.10 1.40
CA GLY A 160 -4.10 -12.43 0.04
C GLY A 160 -5.23 -12.41 -0.98
N ARG A 161 -4.86 -11.97 -2.18
CA ARG A 161 -5.65 -11.87 -3.42
C ARG A 161 -6.63 -10.70 -3.51
N GLU A 162 -6.95 -10.00 -2.43
CA GLU A 162 -7.86 -8.85 -2.45
C GLU A 162 -7.35 -7.72 -3.34
N ASP A 163 -6.04 -7.51 -3.36
CA ASP A 163 -5.37 -6.53 -4.23
C ASP A 163 -5.35 -6.99 -5.70
N SER A 164 -5.03 -8.25 -5.95
CA SER A 164 -5.00 -8.82 -7.30
C SER A 164 -6.39 -8.79 -7.95
N GLU A 165 -7.44 -9.15 -7.22
CA GLU A 165 -8.82 -9.13 -7.68
C GLU A 165 -9.28 -7.70 -8.00
N PHE A 166 -8.98 -6.74 -7.13
CA PHE A 166 -9.25 -5.33 -7.39
C PHE A 166 -8.59 -4.84 -8.68
N ILE A 167 -7.33 -5.23 -8.92
CA ILE A 167 -6.59 -4.85 -10.13
C ILE A 167 -7.15 -5.52 -11.37
N VAL A 168 -7.62 -6.76 -11.32
CA VAL A 168 -8.33 -7.39 -12.44
C VAL A 168 -9.51 -6.53 -12.86
N ARG A 169 -10.34 -6.09 -11.91
CA ARG A 169 -11.48 -5.22 -12.23
C ARG A 169 -11.06 -3.85 -12.78
N LEU A 170 -9.96 -3.27 -12.31
CA LEU A 170 -9.40 -2.05 -12.91
C LEU A 170 -8.97 -2.31 -14.36
N PHE A 171 -8.26 -3.41 -14.64
CA PHE A 171 -7.88 -3.76 -16.02
C PHE A 171 -9.09 -3.97 -16.93
N ASN A 172 -10.12 -4.70 -16.43
CA ASN A 172 -11.36 -4.93 -17.18
C ASN A 172 -12.11 -3.61 -17.45
N ASN A 173 -11.93 -2.58 -16.60
CA ASN A 173 -12.46 -1.23 -16.80
C ASN A 173 -11.53 -0.31 -17.62
N GLY A 174 -10.49 -0.84 -18.27
CA GLY A 174 -9.59 -0.11 -19.13
C GLY A 174 -8.49 0.68 -18.42
N ILE A 175 -8.39 0.59 -17.09
CA ILE A 175 -7.34 1.25 -16.31
C ILE A 175 -6.04 0.45 -16.43
N ARG A 176 -4.94 1.12 -16.74
CA ARG A 176 -3.63 0.52 -16.97
C ARG A 176 -2.74 0.63 -15.75
N ARG A 177 -1.71 -0.19 -15.66
CA ARG A 177 -0.73 -0.14 -14.59
C ARG A 177 0.54 0.59 -15.03
N LYS A 178 0.96 1.62 -14.27
CA LYS A 178 2.30 2.19 -14.34
C LYS A 178 3.13 1.63 -13.18
N SER A 179 4.14 0.83 -13.49
CA SER A 179 5.07 0.28 -12.48
C SER A 179 6.26 1.21 -12.32
N LEU A 180 6.41 1.81 -11.14
CA LEU A 180 7.51 2.72 -10.83
C LEU A 180 8.77 1.96 -10.42
N HIS A 181 9.90 2.48 -10.88
CA HIS A 181 11.24 2.05 -10.50
C HIS A 181 12.06 3.26 -10.08
N PHE A 182 12.92 3.12 -9.08
CA PHE A 182 13.83 4.15 -8.55
C PHE A 182 13.17 5.37 -7.92
N ASN A 183 11.86 5.39 -7.75
CA ASN A 183 11.10 6.40 -7.01
C ASN A 183 9.94 5.75 -6.24
N ALA A 184 9.12 6.56 -5.54
CA ALA A 184 8.05 6.10 -4.67
C ALA A 184 8.49 4.97 -3.74
N ILE A 185 9.66 5.12 -3.11
CA ILE A 185 10.29 4.08 -2.30
C ILE A 185 9.67 4.07 -0.91
N GLN A 186 9.41 2.88 -0.40
CA GLN A 186 9.04 2.65 1.00
C GLN A 186 9.80 1.45 1.57
N TYR A 187 9.91 1.41 2.90
CA TYR A 187 10.64 0.40 3.65
C TYR A 187 9.68 -0.33 4.56
N HIS A 188 9.58 -1.64 4.39
CA HIS A 188 8.67 -2.50 5.15
C HIS A 188 9.37 -3.03 6.39
N LEU A 189 8.82 -2.75 7.55
CA LEU A 189 9.27 -3.30 8.82
C LEU A 189 9.08 -4.81 8.83
N TRP A 190 10.05 -5.53 9.35
CA TRP A 190 9.94 -6.98 9.48
C TRP A 190 8.92 -7.35 10.56
N HIS A 191 8.07 -8.29 10.24
CA HIS A 191 7.18 -8.96 11.18
C HIS A 191 7.02 -10.44 10.80
N ASN A 192 6.55 -11.28 11.73
CA ASN A 192 6.20 -12.65 11.42
C ASN A 192 5.04 -12.68 10.42
N GLU A 193 5.18 -13.53 9.40
CA GLU A 193 4.08 -13.74 8.45
C GLU A 193 2.97 -14.56 9.11
N ASN A 194 1.73 -14.11 8.98
CA ASN A 194 0.57 -14.86 9.41
C ASN A 194 0.33 -16.03 8.45
N LYS A 195 0.12 -17.22 9.00
CA LYS A 195 -0.27 -18.38 8.19
C LYS A 195 -1.64 -18.12 7.55
N ASN A 196 -1.69 -18.18 6.24
CA ASN A 196 -2.92 -17.95 5.50
C ASN A 196 -3.74 -19.24 5.37
N THR A 197 -4.77 -19.38 6.21
CA THR A 197 -5.68 -20.54 6.20
C THR A 197 -6.79 -20.43 5.14
N LEU A 198 -6.99 -19.24 4.55
CA LEU A 198 -8.09 -18.96 3.63
C LEU A 198 -7.65 -18.74 2.17
N LEU A 199 -6.38 -19.03 1.84
CA LEU A 199 -5.84 -18.74 0.52
C LEU A 199 -6.61 -19.42 -0.61
N ASN A 200 -6.97 -20.70 -0.46
CA ASN A 200 -7.73 -21.45 -1.48
C ASN A 200 -9.09 -20.82 -1.79
N ARG A 201 -9.78 -20.30 -0.76
CA ARG A 201 -11.05 -19.58 -0.94
C ARG A 201 -10.81 -18.25 -1.68
N ASN A 202 -9.79 -17.52 -1.28
CA ASN A 202 -9.42 -16.24 -1.89
C ASN A 202 -8.96 -16.43 -3.34
N ASP A 203 -8.25 -17.53 -3.64
CA ASP A 203 -7.89 -17.90 -5.02
C ASP A 203 -9.15 -18.17 -5.87
N ALA A 204 -10.17 -18.85 -5.34
CA ALA A 204 -11.43 -19.08 -6.05
C ALA A 204 -12.15 -17.76 -6.37
N ILE A 205 -12.20 -16.79 -5.42
CA ILE A 205 -12.80 -15.47 -5.67
C ILE A 205 -12.02 -14.75 -6.78
N LEU A 206 -10.68 -14.77 -6.77
CA LEU A 206 -9.87 -14.17 -7.83
C LEU A 206 -10.15 -14.81 -9.19
N GLN A 207 -10.29 -16.14 -9.27
CA GLN A 207 -10.58 -16.85 -10.53
C GLN A 207 -11.91 -16.42 -11.15
N HIS A 208 -12.91 -16.05 -10.35
CA HIS A 208 -14.18 -15.52 -10.85
C HIS A 208 -14.07 -14.11 -11.47
N ALA A 209 -13.04 -13.35 -11.12
CA ALA A 209 -12.82 -12.00 -11.65
C ALA A 209 -11.97 -12.00 -12.95
N LEU A 210 -11.17 -13.05 -13.17
CA LEU A 210 -10.33 -13.24 -14.36
C LEU A 210 -11.16 -13.63 -15.58
#